data_2a57d0f658a92084a346cbec7002be74
#
_entry.id   2a57d0f658a92084a346cbec7002be74
#
_cell.length_a   1.000
_cell.length_b   1.000
_cell.length_c   1.000
_cell.angle_alpha   90.00
_cell.angle_beta   90.00
_cell.angle_gamma   90.00
#
_symmetry.space_group_name_H-M   'P 1'
#
loop_
_entity.id
_entity.type
_entity.pdbx_description
1 polymer ?
#
loop_
_entity_poly.entity_id
_entity_poly.type
_entity_poly.pdbx_seq_one_letter_code
_entity_poly.pdbx_strand_id
1 'polypeptide(L)'
;MTTTTSASDDWPDWLRLVTTPGVSTRQLRQLLSVFGGPSQVLAASEADRAHWVGAAAAAALSRPPADAPLRRARTEHWLAHPPAGCVHQILTLGDAAYPQAFLQLSDPPLMLYLQGQAAPLDRTALAVVGSRNPTPQGRDNAQAFARDLAASGMCVVSGLALGIDAAAHEGALRGGTTLPLATVAVVGTGLDRVYPKGNQALAQEVALLGCLISEYPLGTPPLPAHFPQRNRLIAALGQGCLVVEAALSSGSLITAHQALELGREVFAIPGSIHSPQSRGCHALIRQGAKLVESAQDVWEELRAHGLWGRDAANPATTADGDGDGSGGSGSGGGSSGVGHTPTPTTTSTDAVLQALGWEPCGLDQLQARCGWDTAALQAHLLQLELDGQVSRLSGARFQRLRAG
;
A
#
# COMPACT_ATOMS: atom_id res chain seq x y z
N MET A 1 2.05 8.26 32.41
CA MET A 1 0.69 7.69 32.52
C MET A 1 0.15 7.59 31.11
N THR A 2 0.30 6.43 30.51
CA THR A 2 -0.21 6.12 29.17
C THR A 2 -1.70 5.84 29.31
N THR A 3 -2.54 6.76 28.85
CA THR A 3 -3.97 6.54 28.67
C THR A 3 -4.16 5.47 27.60
N THR A 4 -4.39 4.26 28.03
CA THR A 4 -4.88 3.18 27.20
C THR A 4 -6.25 3.61 26.68
N THR A 5 -6.37 3.95 25.40
CA THR A 5 -7.65 4.19 24.75
C THR A 5 -8.39 2.86 24.79
N SER A 6 -9.44 2.78 25.60
CA SER A 6 -10.27 1.58 25.70
C SER A 6 -10.89 1.30 24.34
N ALA A 7 -10.61 0.11 23.79
CA ALA A 7 -11.47 -0.46 22.77
C ALA A 7 -12.89 -0.43 23.33
N SER A 8 -13.88 -0.02 22.54
CA SER A 8 -15.27 -0.02 23.00
C SER A 8 -15.61 -1.45 23.48
N ASP A 9 -16.11 -1.59 24.70
CA ASP A 9 -16.44 -2.89 25.30
C ASP A 9 -17.53 -3.65 24.51
N ASP A 10 -18.14 -2.98 23.53
CA ASP A 10 -19.23 -3.49 22.68
C ASP A 10 -18.77 -4.14 21.36
N TRP A 11 -17.45 -4.27 21.11
CA TRP A 11 -16.94 -4.93 19.89
C TRP A 11 -17.56 -6.33 19.62
N PRO A 12 -17.97 -7.14 20.63
CA PRO A 12 -18.60 -8.43 20.36
C PRO A 12 -19.96 -8.29 19.65
N ASP A 13 -20.73 -7.26 19.98
CA ASP A 13 -22.01 -6.98 19.33
C ASP A 13 -21.77 -6.47 17.90
N TRP A 14 -20.77 -5.61 17.69
CA TRP A 14 -20.35 -5.20 16.35
C TRP A 14 -19.92 -6.42 15.52
N LEU A 15 -19.08 -7.30 16.08
CA LEU A 15 -18.67 -8.53 15.40
C LEU A 15 -19.86 -9.39 14.99
N ARG A 16 -20.84 -9.55 15.88
CA ARG A 16 -22.07 -10.27 15.58
C ARG A 16 -22.83 -9.63 14.41
N LEU A 17 -22.98 -8.30 14.41
CA LEU A 17 -23.67 -7.58 13.33
C LEU A 17 -22.97 -7.80 11.99
N VAL A 18 -21.66 -7.51 11.90
CA VAL A 18 -20.92 -7.55 10.63
C VAL A 18 -20.72 -8.97 10.09
N THR A 19 -20.85 -9.99 10.93
CA THR A 19 -20.71 -11.39 10.52
C THR A 19 -22.03 -12.11 10.31
N THR A 20 -23.20 -11.43 10.51
CA THR A 20 -24.50 -12.03 10.26
C THR A 20 -24.74 -12.19 8.76
N PRO A 21 -24.88 -13.44 8.25
CA PRO A 21 -25.08 -13.69 6.83
C PRO A 21 -26.40 -13.10 6.32
N GLY A 22 -26.38 -12.58 5.08
CA GLY A 22 -27.58 -12.07 4.43
C GLY A 22 -28.01 -10.67 4.87
N VAL A 23 -27.20 -9.98 5.69
CA VAL A 23 -27.42 -8.58 6.08
C VAL A 23 -26.31 -7.74 5.49
N SER A 24 -26.65 -6.78 4.65
CA SER A 24 -25.69 -5.87 4.02
C SER A 24 -25.22 -4.77 4.97
N THR A 25 -24.02 -4.23 4.76
CA THR A 25 -23.47 -3.08 5.52
C THR A 25 -24.45 -1.89 5.48
N ARG A 26 -25.08 -1.65 4.34
CA ARG A 26 -26.11 -0.60 4.20
C ARG A 26 -27.28 -0.80 5.16
N GLN A 27 -27.81 -2.02 5.27
CA GLN A 27 -28.90 -2.35 6.20
C GLN A 27 -28.46 -2.21 7.65
N LEU A 28 -27.23 -2.65 7.98
CA LEU A 28 -26.67 -2.47 9.34
C LEU A 28 -26.56 -0.99 9.70
N ARG A 29 -26.05 -0.14 8.79
CA ARG A 29 -26.00 1.32 9.05
C ARG A 29 -27.37 1.93 9.24
N GLN A 30 -28.36 1.51 8.47
CA GLN A 30 -29.74 1.96 8.64
C GLN A 30 -30.29 1.59 10.02
N LEU A 31 -30.06 0.37 10.49
CA LEU A 31 -30.46 -0.06 11.83
C LEU A 31 -29.71 0.73 12.93
N LEU A 32 -28.40 0.92 12.77
CA LEU A 32 -27.60 1.69 13.73
C LEU A 32 -28.06 3.14 13.83
N SER A 33 -28.45 3.78 12.70
CA SER A 33 -28.96 5.15 12.71
C SER A 33 -30.33 5.29 13.40
N VAL A 34 -31.11 4.23 13.41
CA VAL A 34 -32.45 4.20 14.04
C VAL A 34 -32.37 3.82 15.51
N PHE A 35 -31.60 2.78 15.84
CA PHE A 35 -31.57 2.22 17.20
C PHE A 35 -30.41 2.72 18.05
N GLY A 36 -29.44 3.41 17.46
CA GLY A 36 -28.35 4.10 18.14
C GLY A 36 -27.04 3.30 18.24
N GLY A 37 -27.06 2.03 18.57
CA GLY A 37 -25.85 1.22 18.74
C GLY A 37 -26.06 -0.27 18.48
N PRO A 38 -24.98 -1.06 18.45
CA PRO A 38 -25.06 -2.49 18.10
C PRO A 38 -25.90 -3.28 19.10
N SER A 39 -25.74 -3.04 20.39
CA SER A 39 -26.51 -3.72 21.45
C SER A 39 -28.01 -3.39 21.33
N GLN A 40 -28.37 -2.15 21.03
CA GLN A 40 -29.75 -1.71 20.83
C GLN A 40 -30.35 -2.35 19.57
N VAL A 41 -29.58 -2.43 18.47
CA VAL A 41 -30.00 -3.14 17.25
C VAL A 41 -30.30 -4.60 17.56
N LEU A 42 -29.46 -5.28 18.34
CA LEU A 42 -29.63 -6.68 18.70
C LEU A 42 -30.79 -6.91 19.69
N ALA A 43 -31.04 -5.95 20.59
CA ALA A 43 -32.13 -6.00 21.57
C ALA A 43 -33.52 -5.66 20.97
N ALA A 44 -33.57 -4.92 19.85
CA ALA A 44 -34.82 -4.58 19.18
C ALA A 44 -35.61 -5.84 18.75
N SER A 45 -36.94 -5.74 18.68
CA SER A 45 -37.75 -6.84 18.20
C SER A 45 -37.51 -7.16 16.71
N GLU A 46 -37.75 -8.37 16.28
CA GLU A 46 -37.67 -8.74 14.86
C GLU A 46 -38.65 -7.90 14.01
N ALA A 47 -39.83 -7.60 14.54
CA ALA A 47 -40.82 -6.78 13.86
C ALA A 47 -40.31 -5.34 13.64
N ASP A 48 -39.71 -4.74 14.66
CA ASP A 48 -39.13 -3.37 14.57
C ASP A 48 -38.01 -3.33 13.56
N ARG A 49 -37.09 -4.30 13.59
CA ARG A 49 -36.01 -4.40 12.59
C ARG A 49 -36.54 -4.62 11.18
N ALA A 50 -37.57 -5.50 11.04
CA ALA A 50 -38.16 -5.84 9.74
C ALA A 50 -38.78 -4.63 9.02
N HIS A 51 -39.27 -3.67 9.76
CA HIS A 51 -39.81 -2.42 9.23
C HIS A 51 -38.75 -1.64 8.42
N TRP A 52 -37.45 -1.71 8.84
CA TRP A 52 -36.36 -0.94 8.22
C TRP A 52 -35.58 -1.72 7.17
N VAL A 53 -35.35 -3.03 7.39
CA VAL A 53 -34.43 -3.81 6.55
C VAL A 53 -35.06 -5.03 5.89
N GLY A 54 -36.37 -5.22 6.11
CA GLY A 54 -37.11 -6.36 5.59
C GLY A 54 -37.03 -7.60 6.48
N ALA A 55 -38.00 -8.49 6.34
CA ALA A 55 -38.17 -9.66 7.20
C ALA A 55 -36.97 -10.61 7.20
N ALA A 56 -36.34 -10.85 6.04
CA ALA A 56 -35.23 -11.78 5.92
C ALA A 56 -33.98 -11.32 6.71
N ALA A 57 -33.62 -10.04 6.60
CA ALA A 57 -32.47 -9.48 7.35
C ALA A 57 -32.77 -9.40 8.86
N ALA A 58 -33.99 -9.03 9.24
CA ALA A 58 -34.45 -8.99 10.64
C ALA A 58 -34.37 -10.37 11.30
N ALA A 59 -34.90 -11.41 10.61
CA ALA A 59 -34.83 -12.79 11.08
C ALA A 59 -33.38 -13.32 11.19
N ALA A 60 -32.52 -12.95 10.24
CA ALA A 60 -31.09 -13.30 10.31
C ALA A 60 -30.41 -12.72 11.58
N LEU A 61 -30.72 -11.48 11.95
CA LEU A 61 -30.19 -10.82 13.15
C LEU A 61 -30.77 -11.38 14.45
N SER A 62 -31.93 -12.05 14.43
CA SER A 62 -32.58 -12.63 15.62
C SER A 62 -31.79 -13.84 16.16
N ARG A 63 -30.99 -14.48 15.31
CA ARG A 63 -30.20 -15.66 15.68
C ARG A 63 -28.72 -15.40 15.49
N PRO A 64 -27.87 -15.65 16.51
CA PRO A 64 -26.42 -15.58 16.29
C PRO A 64 -26.00 -16.57 15.21
N PRO A 65 -25.02 -16.22 14.34
CA PRO A 65 -24.39 -17.20 13.45
C PRO A 65 -23.84 -18.40 14.23
N ALA A 66 -23.91 -19.58 13.65
CA ALA A 66 -23.47 -20.81 14.35
C ALA A 66 -21.99 -20.76 14.80
N ASP A 67 -21.15 -20.03 14.07
CA ASP A 67 -19.73 -19.84 14.35
C ASP A 67 -19.43 -18.57 15.19
N ALA A 68 -20.45 -17.85 15.66
CA ALA A 68 -20.27 -16.62 16.44
C ALA A 68 -19.40 -16.84 17.73
N PRO A 69 -19.59 -17.93 18.51
CA PRO A 69 -18.73 -18.17 19.68
C PRO A 69 -17.25 -18.38 19.29
N LEU A 70 -17.00 -19.09 18.19
CA LEU A 70 -15.63 -19.33 17.68
C LEU A 70 -14.99 -18.04 17.19
N ARG A 71 -15.73 -17.21 16.47
CA ARG A 71 -15.25 -15.89 16.00
C ARG A 71 -14.92 -14.98 17.15
N ARG A 72 -15.79 -14.94 18.16
CA ARG A 72 -15.57 -14.17 19.39
C ARG A 72 -14.31 -14.65 20.12
N ALA A 73 -14.18 -15.93 20.41
CA ALA A 73 -13.00 -16.48 21.10
C ALA A 73 -11.70 -16.22 20.32
N ARG A 74 -11.73 -16.34 18.98
CA ARG A 74 -10.59 -16.02 18.12
C ARG A 74 -10.20 -14.53 18.23
N THR A 75 -11.17 -13.65 18.27
CA THR A 75 -10.94 -12.20 18.35
C THR A 75 -10.43 -11.82 19.75
N GLU A 76 -10.99 -12.39 20.81
CA GLU A 76 -10.50 -12.22 22.19
C GLU A 76 -9.04 -12.70 22.32
N HIS A 77 -8.74 -13.88 21.79
CA HIS A 77 -7.37 -14.40 21.80
C HIS A 77 -6.41 -13.50 21.04
N TRP A 78 -6.79 -13.04 19.85
CA TRP A 78 -5.97 -12.14 19.03
C TRP A 78 -5.72 -10.82 19.76
N LEU A 79 -6.74 -10.19 20.34
CA LEU A 79 -6.59 -8.95 21.11
C LEU A 79 -5.63 -9.10 22.30
N ALA A 80 -5.66 -10.26 22.98
CA ALA A 80 -4.83 -10.52 24.14
C ALA A 80 -3.36 -10.88 23.81
N HIS A 81 -3.03 -11.20 22.56
CA HIS A 81 -1.71 -11.71 22.17
C HIS A 81 -1.12 -10.92 20.98
N PRO A 82 -0.87 -9.61 21.11
CA PRO A 82 -0.17 -8.88 20.07
C PRO A 82 1.30 -9.32 19.97
N PRO A 83 1.91 -9.27 18.78
CA PRO A 83 3.35 -9.44 18.64
C PRO A 83 4.12 -8.40 19.46
N ALA A 84 5.34 -8.75 19.88
CA ALA A 84 6.20 -7.83 20.63
C ALA A 84 6.41 -6.52 19.88
N GLY A 85 6.22 -5.39 20.56
CA GLY A 85 6.33 -4.04 19.96
C GLY A 85 5.11 -3.58 19.18
N CYS A 86 4.04 -4.37 19.11
CA CYS A 86 2.79 -4.02 18.43
C CYS A 86 1.62 -3.97 19.41
N VAL A 87 0.54 -3.33 18.99
CA VAL A 87 -0.78 -3.46 19.62
C VAL A 87 -1.76 -4.12 18.65
N HIS A 88 -2.74 -4.83 19.21
CA HIS A 88 -3.95 -5.22 18.51
C HIS A 88 -5.10 -4.37 19.01
N GLN A 89 -5.86 -3.79 18.09
CA GLN A 89 -6.98 -2.93 18.42
C GLN A 89 -8.15 -3.18 17.45
N ILE A 90 -9.35 -2.94 17.95
CA ILE A 90 -10.55 -2.86 17.13
C ILE A 90 -11.06 -1.41 17.25
N LEU A 91 -11.41 -0.82 16.11
CA LEU A 91 -12.13 0.44 16.03
C LEU A 91 -13.49 0.20 15.39
N THR A 92 -14.52 0.81 15.92
CA THR A 92 -15.89 0.72 15.42
C THR A 92 -16.40 2.08 14.96
N LEU A 93 -17.47 2.09 14.15
CA LEU A 93 -18.04 3.30 13.56
C LEU A 93 -18.60 4.22 14.63
N GLY A 94 -18.15 4.62 15.60
CA GLY A 94 -18.60 5.50 16.69
C GLY A 94 -17.47 5.85 17.62
N ASP A 95 -16.34 5.16 17.47
CA ASP A 95 -15.18 5.41 18.30
C ASP A 95 -14.54 6.76 17.96
N ALA A 96 -14.09 7.49 18.97
CA ALA A 96 -13.39 8.75 18.78
C ALA A 96 -12.10 8.63 17.95
N ALA A 97 -11.47 7.45 17.97
CA ALA A 97 -10.27 7.13 17.18
C ALA A 97 -10.58 6.60 15.78
N TYR A 98 -11.87 6.49 15.40
CA TYR A 98 -12.26 6.03 14.07
C TYR A 98 -11.86 7.06 13.01
N PRO A 99 -11.17 6.68 11.91
CA PRO A 99 -10.68 7.62 10.91
C PRO A 99 -11.79 8.44 10.27
N GLN A 100 -11.73 9.77 10.43
CA GLN A 100 -12.72 10.69 9.87
C GLN A 100 -12.80 10.59 8.34
N ALA A 101 -11.67 10.29 7.70
CA ALA A 101 -11.60 10.08 6.26
C ALA A 101 -12.55 8.96 5.76
N PHE A 102 -12.80 7.93 6.55
CA PHE A 102 -13.72 6.86 6.17
C PHE A 102 -15.19 7.26 6.21
N LEU A 103 -15.55 8.29 6.97
CA LEU A 103 -16.93 8.82 7.01
C LEU A 103 -17.34 9.48 5.67
N GLN A 104 -16.36 9.81 4.82
CA GLN A 104 -16.61 10.35 3.47
C GLN A 104 -16.97 9.27 2.46
N LEU A 105 -16.73 8.00 2.79
CA LEU A 105 -17.09 6.89 1.93
C LEU A 105 -18.63 6.69 1.89
N SER A 106 -19.14 6.30 0.74
CA SER A 106 -20.54 5.87 0.60
C SER A 106 -20.85 4.63 1.44
N ASP A 107 -19.83 3.81 1.73
CA ASP A 107 -19.90 2.59 2.51
C ASP A 107 -18.73 2.52 3.52
N PRO A 108 -18.76 3.31 4.62
CA PRO A 108 -17.74 3.27 5.66
C PRO A 108 -17.72 1.90 6.37
N PRO A 109 -16.52 1.35 6.68
CA PRO A 109 -16.41 0.11 7.45
C PRO A 109 -17.06 0.27 8.82
N LEU A 110 -17.88 -0.70 9.24
CA LEU A 110 -18.49 -0.68 10.56
C LEU A 110 -17.52 -1.04 11.67
N MET A 111 -16.50 -1.82 11.34
CA MET A 111 -15.52 -2.34 12.27
C MET A 111 -14.17 -2.48 11.55
N LEU A 112 -13.10 -2.09 12.20
CA LEU A 112 -11.72 -2.16 11.73
C LEU A 112 -10.86 -2.92 12.71
N TYR A 113 -10.05 -3.83 12.21
CA TYR A 113 -8.98 -4.50 12.94
C TYR A 113 -7.67 -3.76 12.64
N LEU A 114 -6.89 -3.50 13.68
CA LEU A 114 -5.59 -2.82 13.59
C LEU A 114 -4.53 -3.68 14.27
N GLN A 115 -3.37 -3.78 13.62
CA GLN A 115 -2.17 -4.41 14.17
C GLN A 115 -0.96 -3.54 13.87
N GLY A 116 -0.30 -3.04 14.90
CA GLY A 116 0.90 -2.21 14.71
C GLY A 116 1.11 -1.20 15.82
N GLN A 117 1.50 0.01 15.45
CA GLN A 117 1.75 1.08 16.40
C GLN A 117 0.44 1.75 16.86
N ALA A 118 0.37 2.08 18.15
CA ALA A 118 -0.75 2.80 18.75
C ALA A 118 -0.68 4.29 18.39
N ALA A 119 -1.05 4.65 17.17
CA ALA A 119 -1.05 6.04 16.73
C ALA A 119 -2.32 6.35 15.91
N PRO A 120 -2.80 7.61 15.92
CA PRO A 120 -3.96 8.00 15.14
C PRO A 120 -3.77 7.75 13.66
N LEU A 121 -4.80 7.23 12.99
CA LEU A 121 -4.83 7.04 11.54
C LEU A 121 -5.18 8.34 10.78
N ASP A 122 -5.78 9.32 11.46
CA ASP A 122 -6.05 10.66 10.91
C ASP A 122 -4.75 11.48 10.86
N ARG A 123 -3.92 11.13 9.91
CA ARG A 123 -2.63 11.78 9.65
C ARG A 123 -2.56 12.20 8.20
N THR A 124 -1.67 13.14 7.91
CA THR A 124 -1.34 13.45 6.52
C THR A 124 -0.72 12.23 5.87
N ALA A 125 -1.39 11.69 4.87
CA ALA A 125 -1.00 10.47 4.21
C ALA A 125 -1.16 10.57 2.70
N LEU A 126 -0.35 9.82 1.95
CA LEU A 126 -0.48 9.64 0.51
C LEU A 126 -0.71 8.18 0.17
N ALA A 127 -1.73 7.90 -0.62
CA ALA A 127 -1.91 6.58 -1.22
C ALA A 127 -0.87 6.37 -2.33
N VAL A 128 -0.09 5.29 -2.28
CA VAL A 128 0.87 4.92 -3.33
C VAL A 128 0.50 3.55 -3.87
N VAL A 129 0.16 3.50 -5.16
CA VAL A 129 -0.38 2.29 -5.78
C VAL A 129 0.23 2.05 -7.16
N GLY A 130 0.10 0.82 -7.68
CA GLY A 130 0.57 0.53 -9.02
C GLY A 130 0.52 -0.93 -9.41
N SER A 131 1.33 -1.28 -10.40
CA SER A 131 1.44 -2.62 -10.97
C SER A 131 1.92 -3.65 -9.93
N ARG A 132 1.34 -4.86 -9.98
CA ARG A 132 1.85 -6.01 -9.23
C ARG A 132 3.10 -6.62 -9.84
N ASN A 133 3.33 -6.35 -11.12
CA ASN A 133 4.52 -6.75 -11.88
C ASN A 133 5.16 -5.48 -12.48
N PRO A 134 5.78 -4.62 -11.66
CA PRO A 134 6.41 -3.40 -12.13
C PRO A 134 7.69 -3.70 -12.89
N THR A 135 8.14 -2.71 -13.67
CA THR A 135 9.51 -2.70 -14.14
C THR A 135 10.47 -2.49 -12.96
N PRO A 136 11.76 -2.84 -13.10
CA PRO A 136 12.77 -2.48 -12.08
C PRO A 136 12.77 -0.97 -11.79
N GLN A 137 12.66 -0.13 -12.81
CA GLN A 137 12.57 1.33 -12.66
C GLN A 137 11.33 1.76 -11.88
N GLY A 138 10.16 1.15 -12.16
CA GLY A 138 8.94 1.44 -11.41
C GLY A 138 9.05 1.07 -9.94
N ARG A 139 9.73 -0.04 -9.63
CA ARG A 139 10.01 -0.42 -8.24
C ARG A 139 10.93 0.58 -7.54
N ASP A 140 12.04 0.98 -8.21
CA ASP A 140 12.98 1.97 -7.68
C ASP A 140 12.29 3.32 -7.45
N ASN A 141 11.45 3.77 -8.39
CA ASN A 141 10.67 4.99 -8.26
C ASN A 141 9.70 4.92 -7.06
N ALA A 142 8.97 3.80 -6.89
CA ALA A 142 8.06 3.64 -5.76
C ALA A 142 8.79 3.71 -4.41
N GLN A 143 9.96 3.08 -4.30
CA GLN A 143 10.79 3.14 -3.10
C GLN A 143 11.32 4.55 -2.84
N ALA A 144 11.83 5.23 -3.86
CA ALA A 144 12.38 6.58 -3.73
C ALA A 144 11.31 7.58 -3.31
N PHE A 145 10.18 7.64 -4.02
CA PHE A 145 9.06 8.52 -3.67
C PHE A 145 8.55 8.26 -2.26
N ALA A 146 8.29 7.00 -1.91
CA ALA A 146 7.76 6.64 -0.59
C ALA A 146 8.76 6.97 0.53
N ARG A 147 10.06 6.79 0.31
CA ARG A 147 11.11 7.17 1.26
C ARG A 147 11.12 8.68 1.49
N ASP A 148 11.12 9.46 0.41
CA ASP A 148 11.24 10.92 0.50
C ASP A 148 9.97 11.54 1.08
N LEU A 149 8.78 11.00 0.76
CA LEU A 149 7.51 11.35 1.38
C LEU A 149 7.52 11.05 2.89
N ALA A 150 7.97 9.87 3.30
CA ALA A 150 8.02 9.51 4.71
C ALA A 150 9.06 10.33 5.47
N ALA A 151 10.23 10.60 4.89
CA ALA A 151 11.25 11.46 5.48
C ALA A 151 10.74 12.89 5.73
N SER A 152 9.80 13.37 4.91
CA SER A 152 9.15 14.67 5.11
C SER A 152 8.01 14.67 6.13
N GLY A 153 7.66 13.53 6.70
CA GLY A 153 6.60 13.43 7.71
C GLY A 153 5.26 12.88 7.19
N MET A 154 5.17 12.51 5.91
CA MET A 154 3.95 11.99 5.29
C MET A 154 3.84 10.48 5.46
N CYS A 155 2.74 9.98 5.98
CA CYS A 155 2.47 8.56 6.04
C CYS A 155 2.16 8.01 4.63
N VAL A 156 2.70 6.86 4.28
CA VAL A 156 2.41 6.18 3.01
C VAL A 156 1.33 5.12 3.23
N VAL A 157 0.25 5.19 2.48
CA VAL A 157 -0.84 4.19 2.53
C VAL A 157 -0.80 3.34 1.27
N SER A 158 -0.78 2.02 1.44
CA SER A 158 -0.82 1.09 0.31
C SER A 158 -1.48 -0.25 0.68
N GLY A 159 -1.47 -1.19 -0.25
CA GLY A 159 -2.27 -2.42 -0.12
C GLY A 159 -1.50 -3.69 0.19
N LEU A 160 -0.21 -3.62 0.45
CA LEU A 160 0.64 -4.79 0.72
C LEU A 160 0.65 -5.84 -0.42
N ALA A 161 0.23 -5.48 -1.63
CA ALA A 161 0.34 -6.35 -2.79
C ALA A 161 1.79 -6.49 -3.25
N LEU A 162 2.07 -7.47 -4.12
CA LEU A 162 3.36 -7.55 -4.80
C LEU A 162 3.60 -6.30 -5.65
N GLY A 163 4.85 -6.00 -5.93
CA GLY A 163 5.23 -4.93 -6.85
C GLY A 163 5.27 -3.55 -6.21
N ILE A 164 4.53 -2.59 -6.76
CA ILE A 164 4.58 -1.19 -6.34
C ILE A 164 4.17 -1.01 -4.88
N ASP A 165 3.10 -1.69 -4.42
CA ASP A 165 2.65 -1.58 -3.03
C ASP A 165 3.74 -2.00 -2.04
N ALA A 166 4.40 -3.14 -2.29
CA ALA A 166 5.50 -3.61 -1.46
C ALA A 166 6.67 -2.62 -1.47
N ALA A 167 7.07 -2.14 -2.66
CA ALA A 167 8.15 -1.17 -2.82
C ALA A 167 7.86 0.15 -2.09
N ALA A 168 6.60 0.61 -2.12
CA ALA A 168 6.17 1.80 -1.39
C ALA A 168 6.28 1.63 0.12
N HIS A 169 5.85 0.48 0.67
CA HIS A 169 6.04 0.18 2.10
C HIS A 169 7.52 0.12 2.47
N GLU A 170 8.35 -0.60 1.69
CA GLU A 170 9.80 -0.69 1.90
C GLU A 170 10.46 0.70 1.91
N GLY A 171 10.08 1.58 0.98
CA GLY A 171 10.57 2.95 0.91
C GLY A 171 10.17 3.77 2.14
N ALA A 172 8.88 3.74 2.50
CA ALA A 172 8.36 4.46 3.65
C ALA A 172 9.01 4.05 4.97
N LEU A 173 9.24 2.75 5.18
CA LEU A 173 9.92 2.24 6.38
C LEU A 173 11.36 2.76 6.49
N ARG A 174 12.05 2.94 5.36
CA ARG A 174 13.41 3.50 5.34
C ARG A 174 13.45 5.01 5.59
N GLY A 175 12.43 5.75 5.12
CA GLY A 175 12.37 7.21 5.26
C GLY A 175 11.73 7.68 6.56
N GLY A 176 10.75 6.95 7.07
CA GLY A 176 9.89 7.35 8.18
C GLY A 176 10.32 6.84 9.56
N THR A 177 11.61 6.62 9.81
CA THR A 177 12.13 6.03 11.06
C THR A 177 11.79 6.82 12.33
N THR A 178 11.51 8.10 12.21
CA THR A 178 11.10 8.98 13.33
C THR A 178 9.59 9.19 13.41
N LEU A 179 8.83 8.66 12.46
CA LEU A 179 7.38 8.83 12.44
C LEU A 179 6.70 7.81 13.35
N PRO A 180 5.63 8.19 14.05
CA PRO A 180 4.77 7.24 14.77
C PRO A 180 4.12 6.19 13.85
N LEU A 181 3.87 6.55 12.59
CA LEU A 181 3.42 5.66 11.53
C LEU A 181 4.14 6.05 10.24
N ALA A 182 5.15 5.28 9.85
CA ALA A 182 5.81 5.46 8.55
C ALA A 182 4.88 5.06 7.40
N THR A 183 4.10 4.01 7.61
CA THR A 183 3.19 3.48 6.58
C THR A 183 1.99 2.77 7.19
N VAL A 184 0.88 2.76 6.44
CA VAL A 184 -0.33 1.98 6.75
C VAL A 184 -0.63 1.01 5.61
N ALA A 185 -0.65 -0.28 5.93
CA ALA A 185 -1.04 -1.32 4.98
C ALA A 185 -2.51 -1.68 5.17
N VAL A 186 -3.34 -1.37 4.20
CA VAL A 186 -4.73 -1.82 4.18
C VAL A 186 -4.79 -3.19 3.52
N VAL A 187 -5.38 -4.20 4.15
CA VAL A 187 -5.38 -5.57 3.59
C VAL A 187 -6.80 -6.09 3.33
N GLY A 188 -6.92 -7.02 2.39
CA GLY A 188 -8.19 -7.63 1.98
C GLY A 188 -8.46 -9.01 2.62
N THR A 189 -7.83 -9.29 3.77
CA THR A 189 -7.95 -10.54 4.54
C THR A 189 -8.11 -10.22 6.02
N GLY A 190 -8.49 -11.18 6.84
CA GLY A 190 -8.31 -11.05 8.30
C GLY A 190 -6.83 -10.86 8.65
N LEU A 191 -6.54 -10.11 9.74
CA LEU A 191 -5.17 -9.81 10.19
C LEU A 191 -4.45 -11.02 10.82
N ASP A 192 -5.16 -12.15 11.03
CA ASP A 192 -4.58 -13.41 11.45
C ASP A 192 -3.81 -14.15 10.34
N ARG A 193 -3.69 -13.54 9.16
CA ARG A 193 -2.96 -14.08 8.00
C ARG A 193 -2.40 -12.98 7.12
N VAL A 194 -1.28 -13.27 6.49
CA VAL A 194 -0.63 -12.38 5.52
C VAL A 194 -0.87 -12.88 4.10
N TYR A 195 -1.27 -11.99 3.22
CA TYR A 195 -1.38 -12.24 1.79
C TYR A 195 -0.89 -11.02 0.99
N PRO A 196 -0.03 -11.22 -0.03
CA PRO A 196 0.56 -12.49 -0.47
C PRO A 196 1.61 -13.03 0.54
N LYS A 197 1.82 -14.34 0.57
CA LYS A 197 2.79 -14.98 1.49
C LYS A 197 4.22 -14.44 1.31
N GLY A 198 4.58 -14.04 0.08
CA GLY A 198 5.90 -13.44 -0.19
C GLY A 198 6.18 -12.15 0.55
N ASN A 199 5.15 -11.43 1.01
CA ASN A 199 5.29 -10.18 1.77
C ASN A 199 5.17 -10.38 3.29
N GLN A 200 5.36 -11.61 3.80
CA GLN A 200 5.21 -11.89 5.23
C GLN A 200 6.23 -11.11 6.09
N ALA A 201 7.49 -11.07 5.69
CA ALA A 201 8.52 -10.31 6.39
C ALA A 201 8.19 -8.80 6.37
N LEU A 202 7.82 -8.28 5.20
CA LEU A 202 7.41 -6.88 5.06
C LEU A 202 6.19 -6.54 5.94
N ALA A 203 5.19 -7.43 6.04
CA ALA A 203 4.04 -7.21 6.91
C ALA A 203 4.45 -7.10 8.38
N GLN A 204 5.43 -7.87 8.82
CA GLN A 204 5.98 -7.78 10.19
C GLN A 204 6.70 -6.45 10.42
N GLU A 205 7.52 -6.00 9.47
CA GLU A 205 8.17 -4.69 9.55
C GLU A 205 7.16 -3.53 9.55
N VAL A 206 6.12 -3.62 8.69
CA VAL A 206 5.02 -2.65 8.69
C VAL A 206 4.29 -2.62 10.03
N ALA A 207 4.08 -3.77 10.69
CA ALA A 207 3.48 -3.79 12.02
C ALA A 207 4.36 -3.13 13.09
N LEU A 208 5.69 -3.23 12.97
CA LEU A 208 6.63 -2.67 13.94
C LEU A 208 6.80 -1.14 13.82
N LEU A 209 6.74 -0.57 12.61
CA LEU A 209 7.03 0.84 12.35
C LEU A 209 5.83 1.59 11.73
N GLY A 210 4.71 0.93 11.61
CA GLY A 210 3.49 1.41 11.00
C GLY A 210 2.28 0.66 11.53
N CYS A 211 1.29 0.40 10.66
CA CYS A 211 0.06 -0.31 11.03
C CYS A 211 -0.50 -1.11 9.84
N LEU A 212 -0.99 -2.32 10.13
CA LEU A 212 -1.87 -3.05 9.22
C LEU A 212 -3.32 -2.81 9.66
N ILE A 213 -4.19 -2.56 8.70
CA ILE A 213 -5.62 -2.42 8.95
C ILE A 213 -6.46 -3.31 8.03
N SER A 214 -7.59 -3.79 8.54
CA SER A 214 -8.54 -4.59 7.78
C SER A 214 -9.97 -4.36 8.26
N GLU A 215 -10.92 -4.31 7.33
CA GLU A 215 -12.35 -4.35 7.64
C GLU A 215 -12.89 -5.79 7.75
N TYR A 216 -12.07 -6.78 7.42
CA TYR A 216 -12.49 -8.18 7.37
C TYR A 216 -12.23 -8.88 8.70
N PRO A 217 -13.23 -9.63 9.24
CA PRO A 217 -13.07 -10.42 10.45
C PRO A 217 -11.92 -11.42 10.36
N LEU A 218 -11.33 -11.72 11.51
CA LEU A 218 -10.27 -12.73 11.61
C LEU A 218 -10.77 -14.08 11.05
N GLY A 219 -9.89 -14.78 10.33
CA GLY A 219 -10.22 -15.99 9.60
C GLY A 219 -10.65 -15.78 8.14
N THR A 220 -10.89 -14.53 7.72
CA THR A 220 -11.29 -14.25 6.33
C THR A 220 -10.16 -14.56 5.36
N PRO A 221 -10.37 -15.45 4.36
CA PRO A 221 -9.35 -15.81 3.38
C PRO A 221 -9.17 -14.70 2.31
N PRO A 222 -8.10 -14.75 1.51
CA PRO A 222 -7.92 -13.87 0.37
C PRO A 222 -8.93 -14.23 -0.73
N LEU A 223 -9.96 -13.42 -0.89
CA LEU A 223 -10.96 -13.53 -1.95
C LEU A 223 -10.74 -12.45 -3.01
N PRO A 224 -10.84 -12.76 -4.32
CA PRO A 224 -10.62 -11.79 -5.38
C PRO A 224 -11.45 -10.51 -5.26
N ALA A 225 -12.71 -10.61 -4.80
CA ALA A 225 -13.61 -9.47 -4.61
C ALA A 225 -13.17 -8.50 -3.50
N HIS A 226 -12.42 -8.97 -2.50
CA HIS A 226 -12.00 -8.15 -1.36
C HIS A 226 -10.94 -7.11 -1.75
N PHE A 227 -10.11 -7.38 -2.76
CA PHE A 227 -9.03 -6.47 -3.14
C PHE A 227 -9.55 -5.16 -3.76
N PRO A 228 -10.49 -5.15 -4.73
CA PRO A 228 -11.11 -3.92 -5.19
C PRO A 228 -11.91 -3.19 -4.09
N GLN A 229 -12.64 -3.93 -3.25
CA GLN A 229 -13.42 -3.35 -2.14
C GLN A 229 -12.52 -2.62 -1.13
N ARG A 230 -11.39 -3.23 -0.74
CA ARG A 230 -10.42 -2.66 0.15
C ARG A 230 -9.79 -1.36 -0.40
N ASN A 231 -9.62 -1.25 -1.73
CA ASN A 231 -8.94 -0.10 -2.33
C ASN A 231 -9.61 1.24 -1.99
N ARG A 232 -10.93 1.28 -1.75
CA ARG A 232 -11.63 2.49 -1.28
C ARG A 232 -11.07 3.03 0.04
N LEU A 233 -10.58 2.14 0.92
CA LEU A 233 -9.99 2.53 2.19
C LEU A 233 -8.59 3.13 1.99
N ILE A 234 -7.82 2.63 1.01
CA ILE A 234 -6.52 3.21 0.62
C ILE A 234 -6.75 4.63 0.09
N ALA A 235 -7.69 4.79 -0.85
CA ALA A 235 -8.03 6.07 -1.43
C ALA A 235 -8.53 7.07 -0.39
N ALA A 236 -9.34 6.64 0.57
CA ALA A 236 -9.90 7.51 1.60
C ALA A 236 -8.87 8.00 2.61
N LEU A 237 -7.93 7.14 3.05
CA LEU A 237 -6.88 7.55 3.99
C LEU A 237 -5.87 8.51 3.37
N GLY A 238 -5.62 8.39 2.05
CA GLY A 238 -4.74 9.31 1.34
C GLY A 238 -5.39 10.67 1.12
N GLN A 239 -4.64 11.73 1.29
CA GLN A 239 -5.03 13.09 0.84
C GLN A 239 -4.83 13.26 -0.67
N GLY A 240 -4.12 12.33 -1.30
CA GLY A 240 -3.94 12.14 -2.71
C GLY A 240 -3.57 10.70 -3.03
N CYS A 241 -3.52 10.37 -4.31
CA CYS A 241 -3.17 9.04 -4.79
C CYS A 241 -2.08 9.12 -5.87
N LEU A 242 -0.90 8.58 -5.60
CA LEU A 242 0.20 8.43 -6.55
C LEU A 242 0.12 7.08 -7.25
N VAL A 243 0.05 7.10 -8.58
CA VAL A 243 0.14 5.92 -9.44
C VAL A 243 1.53 5.87 -10.07
N VAL A 244 2.35 4.91 -9.68
CA VAL A 244 3.75 4.81 -10.12
C VAL A 244 3.84 4.14 -11.49
N GLU A 245 3.23 2.98 -11.64
CA GLU A 245 3.08 2.25 -12.91
C GLU A 245 1.73 1.56 -12.96
N ALA A 246 1.06 1.63 -14.09
CA ALA A 246 -0.19 0.93 -14.33
C ALA A 246 -0.40 0.59 -15.80
N ALA A 247 -0.72 -0.66 -16.12
CA ALA A 247 -1.34 -1.00 -17.39
C ALA A 247 -2.80 -0.50 -17.42
N LEU A 248 -3.39 -0.37 -18.61
CA LEU A 248 -4.79 0.09 -18.74
C LEU A 248 -5.82 -0.78 -18.01
N SER A 249 -5.52 -2.06 -17.79
CA SER A 249 -6.36 -3.01 -17.05
C SER A 249 -5.94 -3.17 -15.58
N SER A 250 -5.05 -2.30 -15.07
CA SER A 250 -4.54 -2.42 -13.70
C SER A 250 -5.62 -2.09 -12.66
N GLY A 251 -5.73 -2.93 -11.62
CA GLY A 251 -6.59 -2.65 -10.47
C GLY A 251 -6.21 -1.40 -9.67
N SER A 252 -4.98 -0.89 -9.82
CA SER A 252 -4.54 0.37 -9.21
C SER A 252 -5.28 1.60 -9.77
N LEU A 253 -5.75 1.53 -11.03
CA LEU A 253 -6.58 2.59 -11.61
C LEU A 253 -7.93 2.71 -10.90
N ILE A 254 -8.45 1.63 -10.31
CA ILE A 254 -9.67 1.67 -9.48
C ILE A 254 -9.42 2.57 -8.26
N THR A 255 -8.27 2.43 -7.59
CA THR A 255 -7.90 3.27 -6.44
C THR A 255 -7.78 4.74 -6.84
N ALA A 256 -7.16 5.02 -7.99
CA ALA A 256 -7.05 6.39 -8.52
C ALA A 256 -8.43 7.02 -8.80
N HIS A 257 -9.35 6.27 -9.42
CA HIS A 257 -10.71 6.74 -9.65
C HIS A 257 -11.49 6.96 -8.35
N GLN A 258 -11.36 6.05 -7.39
CA GLN A 258 -11.97 6.21 -6.06
C GLN A 258 -11.41 7.43 -5.32
N ALA A 259 -10.12 7.75 -5.47
CA ALA A 259 -9.54 8.98 -4.93
C ALA A 259 -10.17 10.23 -5.58
N LEU A 260 -10.35 10.25 -6.90
CA LEU A 260 -11.04 11.34 -7.60
C LEU A 260 -12.50 11.50 -7.15
N GLU A 261 -13.24 10.40 -6.97
CA GLU A 261 -14.62 10.41 -6.46
C GLU A 261 -14.71 11.02 -5.05
N LEU A 262 -13.65 10.91 -4.25
CA LEU A 262 -13.53 11.53 -2.93
C LEU A 262 -12.97 12.96 -2.97
N GLY A 263 -12.78 13.54 -4.17
CA GLY A 263 -12.21 14.88 -4.34
C GLY A 263 -10.72 14.96 -3.97
N ARG A 264 -9.99 13.84 -4.07
CA ARG A 264 -8.56 13.79 -3.80
C ARG A 264 -7.74 14.02 -5.06
N GLU A 265 -6.57 14.62 -4.92
CA GLU A 265 -5.62 14.76 -6.01
C GLU A 265 -5.07 13.41 -6.48
N VAL A 266 -4.91 13.26 -7.79
CA VAL A 266 -4.28 12.09 -8.38
C VAL A 266 -3.00 12.49 -9.09
N PHE A 267 -1.92 11.80 -8.72
CA PHE A 267 -0.59 11.98 -9.26
C PHE A 267 -0.21 10.76 -10.08
N ALA A 268 0.51 10.96 -11.18
CA ALA A 268 1.00 9.86 -12.00
C ALA A 268 2.43 10.10 -12.45
N ILE A 269 3.28 9.09 -12.30
CA ILE A 269 4.65 9.14 -12.81
C ILE A 269 4.59 8.86 -14.30
N PRO A 270 5.18 9.73 -15.17
CA PRO A 270 5.30 9.45 -16.60
C PRO A 270 6.28 8.30 -16.84
N GLY A 271 6.21 7.70 -18.01
CA GLY A 271 7.15 6.66 -18.41
C GLY A 271 7.21 6.52 -19.92
N SER A 272 7.95 5.53 -20.42
CA SER A 272 8.09 5.31 -21.85
C SER A 272 6.74 5.02 -22.52
N ILE A 273 6.46 5.70 -23.65
CA ILE A 273 5.27 5.46 -24.47
C ILE A 273 5.23 4.03 -25.03
N HIS A 274 6.36 3.33 -25.04
CA HIS A 274 6.50 1.95 -25.49
C HIS A 274 6.22 0.93 -24.38
N SER A 275 6.28 1.37 -23.09
CA SER A 275 6.01 0.52 -21.94
C SER A 275 4.51 0.30 -21.74
N PRO A 276 4.01 -0.94 -21.77
CA PRO A 276 2.62 -1.22 -21.41
C PRO A 276 2.26 -0.78 -19.99
N GLN A 277 3.24 -0.78 -19.07
CA GLN A 277 3.06 -0.41 -17.66
C GLN A 277 2.90 1.12 -17.45
N SER A 278 3.24 1.94 -18.44
CA SER A 278 3.07 3.41 -18.36
C SER A 278 1.73 3.89 -18.95
N ARG A 279 1.02 3.03 -19.69
CA ARG A 279 -0.20 3.43 -20.42
C ARG A 279 -1.33 3.87 -19.50
N GLY A 280 -1.47 3.27 -18.33
CA GLY A 280 -2.44 3.67 -17.31
C GLY A 280 -2.13 5.04 -16.73
N CYS A 281 -0.86 5.30 -16.38
CA CYS A 281 -0.40 6.62 -15.94
C CYS A 281 -0.64 7.69 -17.01
N HIS A 282 -0.31 7.41 -18.28
CA HIS A 282 -0.60 8.32 -19.38
C HIS A 282 -2.10 8.58 -19.58
N ALA A 283 -2.96 7.58 -19.36
CA ALA A 283 -4.41 7.76 -19.42
C ALA A 283 -4.90 8.67 -18.29
N LEU A 284 -4.40 8.50 -17.07
CA LEU A 284 -4.71 9.36 -15.92
C LEU A 284 -4.26 10.80 -16.15
N ILE A 285 -3.02 11.02 -16.65
CA ILE A 285 -2.49 12.35 -16.97
C ILE A 285 -3.39 13.05 -18.00
N ARG A 286 -3.82 12.36 -19.06
CA ARG A 286 -4.76 12.92 -20.05
C ARG A 286 -6.14 13.22 -19.48
N GLN A 287 -6.53 12.59 -18.37
CA GLN A 287 -7.78 12.86 -17.65
C GLN A 287 -7.63 13.95 -16.58
N GLY A 288 -6.44 14.53 -16.43
CA GLY A 288 -6.19 15.63 -15.51
C GLY A 288 -5.37 15.25 -14.27
N ALA A 289 -4.91 14.00 -14.14
CA ALA A 289 -3.98 13.66 -13.06
C ALA A 289 -2.67 14.44 -13.24
N LYS A 290 -2.12 14.89 -12.11
CA LYS A 290 -0.88 15.66 -12.10
C LYS A 290 0.31 14.77 -12.46
N LEU A 291 1.09 15.17 -13.48
CA LEU A 291 2.36 14.54 -13.76
C LEU A 291 3.37 14.94 -12.67
N VAL A 292 4.06 13.96 -12.10
CA VAL A 292 5.10 14.18 -11.08
C VAL A 292 6.38 13.42 -11.42
N GLU A 293 7.52 14.06 -11.19
CA GLU A 293 8.85 13.51 -11.41
C GLU A 293 9.61 13.31 -10.09
N SER A 294 9.13 13.96 -9.01
CA SER A 294 9.71 13.91 -7.67
C SER A 294 8.65 13.98 -6.57
N ALA A 295 9.02 13.61 -5.35
CA ALA A 295 8.18 13.80 -4.17
C ALA A 295 7.89 15.29 -3.90
N GLN A 296 8.78 16.18 -4.34
CA GLN A 296 8.62 17.63 -4.23
C GLN A 296 7.35 18.10 -4.96
N ASP A 297 7.09 17.59 -6.16
CA ASP A 297 5.91 17.96 -6.97
C ASP A 297 4.61 17.61 -6.23
N VAL A 298 4.61 16.47 -5.54
CA VAL A 298 3.47 16.03 -4.71
C VAL A 298 3.25 16.99 -3.55
N TRP A 299 4.31 17.40 -2.86
CA TRP A 299 4.19 18.33 -1.72
C TRP A 299 3.72 19.71 -2.14
N GLU A 300 4.25 20.23 -3.22
CA GLU A 300 3.88 21.55 -3.75
C GLU A 300 2.39 21.60 -4.06
N GLU A 301 1.87 20.57 -4.71
CA GLU A 301 0.46 20.48 -5.05
C GLU A 301 -0.43 20.35 -3.80
N LEU A 302 -0.10 19.44 -2.86
CA LEU A 302 -0.87 19.27 -1.64
C LEU A 302 -0.84 20.52 -0.74
N ARG A 303 0.26 21.28 -0.72
CA ARG A 303 0.35 22.58 -0.03
C ARG A 303 -0.52 23.62 -0.68
N ALA A 304 -0.54 23.71 -2.03
CA ALA A 304 -1.37 24.65 -2.75
C ALA A 304 -2.86 24.48 -2.42
N HIS A 305 -3.28 23.24 -2.16
CA HIS A 305 -4.64 22.88 -1.74
C HIS A 305 -4.89 22.96 -0.22
N GLY A 306 -3.89 23.38 0.57
CA GLY A 306 -4.00 23.47 2.04
C GLY A 306 -4.08 22.11 2.76
N LEU A 307 -3.76 21.02 2.05
CA LEU A 307 -3.81 19.65 2.55
C LEU A 307 -2.51 19.19 3.23
N TRP A 308 -1.45 20.01 3.15
CA TRP A 308 -0.16 19.74 3.76
C TRP A 308 0.32 20.89 4.63
N GLY A 309 0.62 20.57 5.86
CA GLY A 309 1.55 21.23 6.80
C GLY A 309 1.47 22.72 7.04
N ARG A 310 0.65 23.13 8.01
CA ARG A 310 1.00 24.33 8.79
C ARG A 310 2.11 24.07 9.83
N ASP A 311 2.47 22.78 10.08
CA ASP A 311 3.38 22.37 11.15
C ASP A 311 4.60 21.52 10.70
N ALA A 312 4.80 21.27 9.41
CA ALA A 312 6.00 20.60 8.92
C ALA A 312 7.09 21.66 8.68
N ALA A 313 8.04 21.76 9.60
CA ALA A 313 9.26 22.53 9.41
C ALA A 313 9.95 22.12 8.12
N ASN A 314 10.27 23.07 7.28
CA ASN A 314 10.98 22.93 6.01
C ASN A 314 12.38 22.31 6.23
N PRO A 315 12.70 21.08 5.80
CA PRO A 315 14.04 20.54 5.98
C PRO A 315 15.05 21.01 4.93
N ALA A 316 14.71 21.96 4.05
CA ALA A 316 15.54 22.36 2.93
C ALA A 316 16.08 23.79 3.02
N THR A 317 16.71 24.14 4.14
CA THR A 317 17.58 25.35 4.20
C THR A 317 18.67 25.17 5.26
N THR A 318 19.53 24.18 5.10
CA THR A 318 20.88 24.18 5.68
C THR A 318 21.76 23.24 4.87
N ALA A 319 22.43 23.73 3.86
CA ALA A 319 23.71 23.22 3.37
C ALA A 319 24.26 24.12 2.24
N ASP A 320 24.62 25.34 2.55
CA ASP A 320 25.81 25.94 1.93
C ASP A 320 26.83 26.03 3.04
N GLY A 321 27.84 25.16 2.95
CA GLY A 321 29.00 25.08 3.85
C GLY A 321 30.07 24.32 3.14
N ASP A 322 30.95 25.06 2.47
CA ASP A 322 32.24 24.61 1.95
C ASP A 322 33.00 23.77 2.98
N GLY A 323 33.57 22.68 2.53
CA GLY A 323 34.46 21.81 3.31
C GLY A 323 35.25 20.86 2.44
N ASP A 324 36.37 21.38 1.91
CA ASP A 324 37.47 20.66 1.31
C ASP A 324 38.12 19.65 2.30
N GLY A 325 38.56 18.45 1.84
CA GLY A 325 39.38 17.56 2.68
C GLY A 325 39.52 16.11 2.24
N SER A 326 40.39 15.86 1.29
CA SER A 326 41.37 14.76 1.13
C SER A 326 41.21 13.41 1.84
N GLY A 327 41.29 12.33 1.09
CA GLY A 327 42.31 11.25 1.22
C GLY A 327 42.01 10.10 2.16
N GLY A 328 42.03 8.88 1.63
CA GLY A 328 42.21 7.67 2.43
C GLY A 328 41.96 6.38 1.66
N SER A 329 43.01 5.84 1.09
CA SER A 329 43.11 4.50 0.50
C SER A 329 43.04 3.40 1.56
N GLY A 330 42.42 2.28 1.28
CA GLY A 330 42.47 1.07 2.11
C GLY A 330 42.05 -0.16 1.32
N SER A 331 43.06 -0.94 0.96
CA SER A 331 43.00 -2.22 0.26
C SER A 331 42.60 -3.37 1.17
N GLY A 332 42.01 -4.42 0.62
CA GLY A 332 42.30 -5.75 1.10
C GLY A 332 41.15 -6.74 1.14
N GLY A 333 41.29 -7.84 0.42
CA GLY A 333 40.89 -9.16 0.84
C GLY A 333 39.82 -9.87 0.00
N GLY A 334 40.29 -10.71 -0.91
CA GLY A 334 39.50 -11.62 -1.72
C GLY A 334 38.98 -12.83 -0.95
N SER A 335 37.93 -13.42 -1.46
CA SER A 335 37.64 -14.86 -1.29
C SER A 335 36.92 -15.39 -2.51
N SER A 336 37.52 -16.39 -3.09
CA SER A 336 37.10 -17.17 -4.26
C SER A 336 35.89 -18.07 -3.93
N GLY A 337 34.88 -18.07 -4.77
CA GLY A 337 33.80 -19.03 -4.75
C GLY A 337 33.37 -19.40 -6.17
N VAL A 338 33.53 -20.67 -6.48
CA VAL A 338 33.47 -21.39 -7.72
C VAL A 338 32.17 -21.21 -8.49
N GLY A 339 32.32 -21.08 -9.82
CA GLY A 339 31.26 -20.88 -10.79
C GLY A 339 30.29 -22.07 -10.95
N HIS A 340 29.05 -21.70 -11.23
CA HIS A 340 28.12 -22.55 -11.96
C HIS A 340 27.59 -21.74 -13.14
N THR A 341 28.01 -22.16 -14.34
CA THR A 341 27.42 -21.77 -15.62
C THR A 341 26.11 -22.51 -15.81
N PRO A 342 24.98 -21.84 -16.01
CA PRO A 342 23.80 -22.48 -16.57
C PRO A 342 23.82 -22.31 -18.09
N THR A 343 23.74 -23.42 -18.79
CA THR A 343 23.51 -23.56 -20.23
C THR A 343 22.10 -23.02 -20.58
N PRO A 344 21.94 -22.30 -21.70
CA PRO A 344 20.66 -21.69 -22.06
C PRO A 344 19.71 -22.73 -22.64
N THR A 345 18.57 -22.90 -22.02
CA THR A 345 17.40 -23.59 -22.59
C THR A 345 16.32 -22.55 -22.92
N THR A 346 15.89 -22.63 -24.15
CA THR A 346 14.93 -21.83 -24.91
C THR A 346 13.63 -21.41 -24.20
N THR A 347 13.18 -20.18 -24.52
CA THR A 347 11.89 -19.53 -24.23
C THR A 347 11.68 -19.04 -22.79
N SER A 348 12.65 -18.28 -22.27
CA SER A 348 12.41 -17.33 -21.20
C SER A 348 12.74 -15.92 -21.72
N THR A 349 11.85 -14.98 -21.50
CA THR A 349 12.14 -13.54 -21.70
C THR A 349 13.49 -13.25 -21.06
N ASP A 350 14.44 -12.74 -21.83
CA ASP A 350 15.82 -12.53 -21.39
C ASP A 350 15.87 -11.70 -20.09
N ALA A 351 16.51 -12.25 -19.07
CA ALA A 351 16.60 -11.63 -17.74
C ALA A 351 17.26 -10.25 -17.77
N VAL A 352 18.24 -10.04 -18.69
CA VAL A 352 18.90 -8.74 -18.87
C VAL A 352 17.96 -7.74 -19.52
N LEU A 353 17.15 -8.15 -20.52
CA LEU A 353 16.13 -7.29 -21.12
C LEU A 353 15.01 -6.92 -20.14
N GLN A 354 14.67 -7.83 -19.21
CA GLN A 354 13.73 -7.52 -18.13
C GLN A 354 14.33 -6.50 -17.14
N ALA A 355 15.57 -6.71 -16.71
CA ALA A 355 16.26 -5.84 -15.81
C ALA A 355 16.56 -4.45 -16.41
N LEU A 356 16.77 -4.38 -17.73
CA LEU A 356 16.98 -3.13 -18.46
C LEU A 356 15.72 -2.27 -18.51
N GLY A 357 14.54 -2.87 -18.67
CA GLY A 357 13.30 -2.14 -18.86
C GLY A 357 13.26 -1.36 -20.19
N TRP A 358 12.56 -0.21 -20.20
CA TRP A 358 12.40 0.62 -21.41
C TRP A 358 13.14 1.96 -21.34
N GLU A 359 13.62 2.33 -20.15
CA GLU A 359 14.38 3.56 -19.92
C GLU A 359 15.88 3.31 -20.05
N PRO A 360 16.68 4.32 -20.44
CA PRO A 360 18.13 4.20 -20.47
C PRO A 360 18.69 3.85 -19.10
N CYS A 361 19.43 2.76 -19.01
CA CYS A 361 20.01 2.24 -17.77
C CYS A 361 21.53 2.18 -17.86
N GLY A 362 22.24 2.59 -16.80
CA GLY A 362 23.70 2.47 -16.70
C GLY A 362 24.13 1.04 -16.42
N LEU A 363 25.39 0.70 -16.76
CA LEU A 363 25.94 -0.64 -16.58
C LEU A 363 25.89 -1.08 -15.11
N ASP A 364 26.29 -0.19 -14.18
CA ASP A 364 26.35 -0.49 -12.74
C ASP A 364 24.95 -0.74 -12.17
N GLN A 365 23.98 0.04 -12.60
CA GLN A 365 22.58 -0.13 -12.20
C GLN A 365 21.99 -1.43 -12.76
N LEU A 366 22.31 -1.77 -14.01
CA LEU A 366 21.89 -3.02 -14.62
C LEU A 366 22.51 -4.23 -13.95
N GLN A 367 23.80 -4.15 -13.60
CA GLN A 367 24.52 -5.15 -12.84
C GLN A 367 23.90 -5.39 -11.47
N ALA A 368 23.57 -4.32 -10.73
CA ALA A 368 22.90 -4.42 -9.43
C ALA A 368 21.51 -5.09 -9.53
N ARG A 369 20.81 -4.91 -10.65
CA ARG A 369 19.47 -5.49 -10.89
C ARG A 369 19.49 -6.96 -11.30
N CYS A 370 20.45 -7.38 -12.13
CA CYS A 370 20.51 -8.75 -12.64
C CYS A 370 21.48 -9.66 -11.90
N GLY A 371 22.38 -9.10 -11.09
CA GLY A 371 23.36 -9.86 -10.30
C GLY A 371 24.49 -10.51 -11.12
N TRP A 372 24.65 -10.14 -12.39
CA TRP A 372 25.68 -10.71 -13.27
C TRP A 372 27.03 -10.00 -13.02
N ASP A 373 28.12 -10.72 -13.26
CA ASP A 373 29.42 -10.08 -13.29
C ASP A 373 29.55 -9.14 -14.50
N THR A 374 30.41 -8.12 -14.39
CA THR A 374 30.52 -7.06 -15.38
C THR A 374 30.92 -7.58 -16.77
N ALA A 375 31.80 -8.59 -16.85
CA ALA A 375 32.28 -9.11 -18.13
C ALA A 375 31.20 -9.92 -18.85
N ALA A 376 30.50 -10.79 -18.13
CA ALA A 376 29.38 -11.57 -18.67
C ALA A 376 28.22 -10.66 -19.11
N LEU A 377 27.90 -9.63 -18.31
CA LEU A 377 26.86 -8.66 -18.64
C LEU A 377 27.20 -7.85 -19.88
N GLN A 378 28.45 -7.37 -20.01
CA GLN A 378 28.90 -6.63 -21.21
C GLN A 378 28.87 -7.51 -22.47
N ALA A 379 29.31 -8.77 -22.37
CA ALA A 379 29.28 -9.71 -23.49
C ALA A 379 27.83 -9.97 -23.95
N HIS A 380 26.91 -10.14 -23.02
CA HIS A 380 25.49 -10.37 -23.33
C HIS A 380 24.81 -9.12 -23.90
N LEU A 381 25.11 -7.92 -23.36
CA LEU A 381 24.62 -6.66 -23.89
C LEU A 381 25.10 -6.43 -25.33
N LEU A 382 26.35 -6.78 -25.64
CA LEU A 382 26.86 -6.73 -27.01
C LEU A 382 26.08 -7.67 -27.95
N GLN A 383 25.74 -8.88 -27.49
CA GLN A 383 24.92 -9.79 -28.26
C GLN A 383 23.53 -9.22 -28.53
N LEU A 384 22.87 -8.65 -27.51
CA LEU A 384 21.57 -8.00 -27.63
C LEU A 384 21.61 -6.76 -28.52
N GLU A 385 22.74 -6.04 -28.55
CA GLU A 385 22.96 -4.91 -29.45
C GLU A 385 23.10 -5.36 -30.90
N LEU A 386 23.84 -6.45 -31.17
CA LEU A 386 23.95 -7.04 -32.50
C LEU A 386 22.62 -7.62 -32.99
N ASP A 387 21.80 -8.16 -32.09
CA ASP A 387 20.45 -8.65 -32.38
C ASP A 387 19.42 -7.52 -32.54
N GLY A 388 19.84 -6.25 -32.39
CA GLY A 388 18.98 -5.07 -32.55
C GLY A 388 17.92 -4.92 -31.42
N GLN A 389 18.10 -5.57 -30.28
CA GLN A 389 17.17 -5.54 -29.14
C GLN A 389 17.54 -4.46 -28.12
N VAL A 390 18.82 -4.04 -28.11
CA VAL A 390 19.36 -3.02 -27.23
C VAL A 390 20.15 -2.01 -28.05
N SER A 391 20.13 -0.75 -27.66
CA SER A 391 21.00 0.31 -28.22
C SER A 391 21.88 0.85 -27.11
N ARG A 392 23.16 1.05 -27.42
CA ARG A 392 24.10 1.73 -26.56
C ARG A 392 24.03 3.22 -26.76
N LEU A 393 23.84 3.95 -25.67
CA LEU A 393 23.79 5.41 -25.65
C LEU A 393 25.10 6.03 -25.10
N SER A 394 25.25 7.35 -25.26
CA SER A 394 26.37 8.08 -24.67
C SER A 394 26.37 7.94 -23.13
N GLY A 395 27.57 7.88 -22.52
CA GLY A 395 27.74 7.73 -21.08
C GLY A 395 27.54 6.29 -20.58
N ALA A 396 27.89 5.28 -21.39
CA ALA A 396 27.78 3.85 -21.06
C ALA A 396 26.38 3.42 -20.57
N ARG A 397 25.35 4.01 -21.13
CA ARG A 397 23.94 3.64 -20.91
C ARG A 397 23.44 2.75 -22.02
N PHE A 398 22.50 1.87 -21.68
CA PHE A 398 21.85 0.93 -22.60
C PHE A 398 20.36 1.15 -22.56
N GLN A 399 19.71 1.02 -23.73
CA GLN A 399 18.27 1.16 -23.86
C GLN A 399 17.70 0.01 -24.69
N ARG A 400 16.60 -0.57 -24.23
CA ARG A 400 15.88 -1.60 -24.95
C ARG A 400 15.19 -1.01 -26.18
N LEU A 401 15.36 -1.66 -27.33
CA LEU A 401 14.67 -1.33 -28.56
C LEU A 401 13.40 -2.18 -28.70
N ARG A 402 12.40 -1.64 -29.43
CA ARG A 402 11.21 -2.41 -29.79
C ARG A 402 11.58 -3.34 -30.92
N ALA A 403 11.27 -4.63 -30.78
CA ALA A 403 11.30 -5.54 -31.92
C ALA A 403 10.29 -5.03 -32.95
N GLY A 404 10.76 -4.75 -34.17
CA GLY A 404 9.98 -4.26 -35.29
C GLY A 404 8.92 -5.26 -35.75
#